data_500f54663b73be909970739a4894e0bb
#
_entry.id   500f54663b73be909970739a4894e0bb
#
_cell.length_a   1.000
_cell.length_b   1.000
_cell.length_c   1.000
_cell.angle_alpha   90.00
_cell.angle_beta   90.00
_cell.angle_gamma   90.00
#
_symmetry.space_group_name_H-M   'P 1'
#
loop_
_entity.id
_entity.type
_entity.pdbx_description
1 polymer ?
#
loop_
_entity_poly.entity_id
_entity_poly.type
_entity_poly.pdbx_seq_one_letter_code
_entity_poly.pdbx_strand_id
1 'polypeptide(L)'
;MPCIQASSPGSMPHQHHGRVLAGVGCAAEVAAAVATTAANSAGMRCGAHDGELPAEAARHHEHAAPGPGRCCSAVVQHVAAPAAAVWSVVRRFDQPQAYKRFVRSCALLAGDGGVGTLREVRVVSGLPAASSRERLEILDDESHVLSFRVVGGEHRLQNYLSVTTVHPSPTAPDSATVVVESYMVDVPPGNTPEDTRVFVDTIVRCNLQSLATTAEKLAAVST
;
A
#
# COMPACT_ATOMS: atom_id res chain seq x y z
N MET A 1 -5.41 55.52 52.51
CA MET A 1 -6.10 55.90 51.27
C MET A 1 -5.65 54.92 50.22
N PRO A 2 -6.52 54.03 49.66
CA PRO A 2 -6.14 52.91 48.84
C PRO A 2 -6.02 53.26 47.39
N CYS A 3 -5.00 52.73 46.72
CA CYS A 3 -4.81 52.77 45.28
C CYS A 3 -5.64 51.70 44.62
N ILE A 4 -6.37 52.10 43.57
CA ILE A 4 -7.21 51.27 42.74
C ILE A 4 -6.31 50.62 41.66
N GLN A 5 -6.29 49.28 41.62
CA GLN A 5 -5.66 48.50 40.55
C GLN A 5 -6.65 48.33 39.41
N ALA A 6 -6.22 48.71 38.18
CA ALA A 6 -6.93 48.44 36.97
C ALA A 6 -6.53 47.06 36.41
N SER A 7 -7.51 46.20 36.15
CA SER A 7 -7.36 44.89 35.56
C SER A 7 -7.31 45.00 34.03
N SER A 8 -6.29 44.43 33.40
CA SER A 8 -6.19 44.27 31.95
C SER A 8 -6.87 42.97 31.51
N PRO A 9 -7.51 42.88 30.32
CA PRO A 9 -8.16 41.68 29.85
C PRO A 9 -7.18 40.75 29.17
N GLY A 10 -7.29 39.47 29.55
CA GLY A 10 -6.43 38.38 29.03
C GLY A 10 -6.70 38.05 27.56
N SER A 11 -5.62 37.90 26.87
CA SER A 11 -5.59 37.35 25.50
C SER A 11 -5.87 35.84 25.55
N MET A 12 -6.84 35.39 24.77
CA MET A 12 -7.08 33.96 24.51
C MET A 12 -6.03 33.42 23.53
N PRO A 13 -5.51 32.21 23.73
CA PRO A 13 -4.66 31.56 22.76
C PRO A 13 -5.52 30.95 21.63
N HIS A 14 -5.17 31.29 20.40
CA HIS A 14 -5.67 30.63 19.21
C HIS A 14 -5.22 29.16 19.18
N GLN A 15 -6.16 28.24 19.29
CA GLN A 15 -5.93 26.82 19.05
C GLN A 15 -5.80 26.58 17.54
N HIS A 16 -4.57 26.33 17.10
CA HIS A 16 -4.31 25.69 15.82
C HIS A 16 -4.76 24.22 15.89
N HIS A 17 -5.91 23.91 15.32
CA HIS A 17 -6.31 22.54 15.04
C HIS A 17 -5.49 22.05 13.87
N GLY A 18 -4.32 21.47 14.15
CA GLY A 18 -3.53 20.71 13.20
C GLY A 18 -4.27 19.40 12.85
N ARG A 19 -4.63 19.27 11.59
CA ARG A 19 -5.29 18.12 10.99
C ARG A 19 -4.32 16.94 10.89
N VAL A 20 -4.22 16.11 11.94
CA VAL A 20 -3.47 14.84 11.96
C VAL A 20 -4.49 13.72 12.15
N LEU A 21 -5.21 13.31 11.09
CA LEU A 21 -6.22 12.25 11.21
C LEU A 21 -6.26 11.22 10.07
N ALA A 22 -5.33 11.24 9.09
CA ALA A 22 -5.35 10.24 8.03
C ALA A 22 -4.54 8.96 8.34
N GLY A 23 -3.63 9.00 9.31
CA GLY A 23 -2.77 7.84 9.64
C GLY A 23 -3.37 6.89 10.69
N VAL A 24 -4.25 7.38 11.54
CA VAL A 24 -4.82 6.60 12.66
C VAL A 24 -5.92 5.66 12.19
N GLY A 25 -6.67 6.01 11.12
CA GLY A 25 -7.74 5.19 10.57
C GLY A 25 -7.25 3.85 10.01
N CYS A 26 -6.22 3.86 9.17
CA CYS A 26 -5.69 2.66 8.53
C CYS A 26 -5.10 1.64 9.53
N ALA A 27 -4.38 2.10 10.56
CA ALA A 27 -3.85 1.21 11.59
C ALA A 27 -4.97 0.56 12.42
N ALA A 28 -6.07 1.29 12.69
CA ALA A 28 -7.24 0.76 13.37
C ALA A 28 -8.01 -0.24 12.48
N GLU A 29 -8.10 -0.02 11.18
CA GLU A 29 -8.73 -0.95 10.23
C GLU A 29 -7.96 -2.27 10.13
N VAL A 30 -6.62 -2.24 10.08
CA VAL A 30 -5.79 -3.44 10.10
C VAL A 30 -5.93 -4.18 11.42
N ALA A 31 -5.96 -3.49 12.55
CA ALA A 31 -6.17 -4.11 13.86
C ALA A 31 -7.57 -4.71 13.99
N ALA A 32 -8.60 -4.08 13.43
CA ALA A 32 -9.96 -4.60 13.38
C ALA A 32 -10.09 -5.82 12.46
N ALA A 33 -9.40 -5.83 11.30
CA ALA A 33 -9.38 -6.97 10.38
C ALA A 33 -8.76 -8.22 11.00
N VAL A 34 -7.81 -8.06 11.93
CA VAL A 34 -7.24 -9.18 12.72
C VAL A 34 -8.24 -9.76 13.71
N ALA A 35 -9.23 -8.96 14.16
CA ALA A 35 -10.18 -9.34 15.21
C ALA A 35 -11.53 -9.91 14.69
N THR A 36 -11.84 -9.75 13.39
CA THR A 36 -13.16 -10.06 12.84
C THR A 36 -13.07 -11.12 11.73
N THR A 37 -13.13 -12.39 12.07
CA THR A 37 -13.25 -13.45 11.07
C THR A 37 -14.29 -14.48 11.43
N ALA A 38 -15.42 -14.45 10.73
CA ALA A 38 -16.28 -15.61 10.54
C ALA A 38 -17.11 -15.48 9.24
N ALA A 39 -16.99 -16.52 8.40
CA ALA A 39 -17.89 -16.98 7.34
C ALA A 39 -17.87 -16.25 5.97
N ASN A 40 -17.24 -16.87 4.95
CA ASN A 40 -17.87 -17.51 3.80
C ASN A 40 -16.82 -17.94 2.77
N SER A 41 -16.68 -19.25 2.57
CA SER A 41 -15.79 -19.86 1.59
C SER A 41 -16.54 -20.10 0.26
N ALA A 42 -16.19 -19.34 -0.78
CA ALA A 42 -16.46 -19.70 -2.17
C ALA A 42 -15.13 -19.62 -2.94
N GLY A 43 -14.79 -20.67 -3.66
CA GLY A 43 -13.53 -20.82 -4.39
C GLY A 43 -13.24 -19.63 -5.30
N MET A 44 -12.07 -19.01 -5.10
CA MET A 44 -11.70 -17.77 -5.76
C MET A 44 -10.58 -17.98 -6.76
N ARG A 45 -10.83 -17.53 -7.99
CA ARG A 45 -9.78 -17.31 -8.98
C ARG A 45 -9.01 -16.06 -8.60
N CYS A 46 -7.66 -16.11 -8.62
CA CYS A 46 -6.83 -14.93 -8.61
C CYS A 46 -7.00 -14.21 -9.95
N GLY A 47 -7.79 -13.18 -9.97
CA GLY A 47 -7.95 -12.33 -11.12
C GLY A 47 -8.42 -10.96 -10.65
N ALA A 48 -7.85 -9.89 -11.19
CA ALA A 48 -8.44 -8.57 -11.08
C ALA A 48 -9.84 -8.61 -11.72
N HIS A 49 -10.77 -7.86 -11.16
CA HIS A 49 -12.14 -7.78 -11.65
C HIS A 49 -12.20 -7.57 -13.18
N ASP A 50 -12.91 -8.44 -13.88
CA ASP A 50 -13.14 -8.37 -15.31
C ASP A 50 -13.71 -7.00 -15.70
N GLY A 51 -13.01 -6.26 -16.55
CA GLY A 51 -13.51 -5.10 -17.26
C GLY A 51 -12.76 -3.77 -17.09
N GLU A 52 -11.89 -3.63 -16.09
CA GLU A 52 -11.17 -2.36 -15.84
C GLU A 52 -9.70 -2.36 -16.26
N LEU A 53 -9.15 -3.53 -16.62
CA LEU A 53 -7.74 -3.68 -16.99
C LEU A 53 -7.55 -3.88 -18.48
N PRO A 54 -6.56 -3.23 -19.09
CA PRO A 54 -6.06 -3.64 -20.41
C PRO A 54 -5.62 -5.10 -20.38
N ALA A 55 -5.91 -5.86 -21.46
CA ALA A 55 -5.56 -7.29 -21.52
C ALA A 55 -4.07 -7.56 -21.29
N GLU A 56 -3.21 -6.62 -21.68
CA GLU A 56 -1.76 -6.68 -21.46
C GLU A 56 -1.39 -6.59 -19.98
N ALA A 57 -2.15 -5.83 -19.19
CA ALA A 57 -1.95 -5.72 -17.75
C ALA A 57 -2.48 -6.94 -17.01
N ALA A 58 -3.60 -7.50 -17.46
CA ALA A 58 -4.24 -8.65 -16.82
C ALA A 58 -3.28 -9.84 -16.68
N ARG A 59 -2.43 -10.09 -17.69
CA ARG A 59 -1.42 -11.17 -17.65
C ARG A 59 -0.45 -11.09 -16.47
N HIS A 60 -0.13 -9.88 -15.99
CA HIS A 60 0.77 -9.70 -14.84
C HIS A 60 0.11 -10.06 -13.50
N HIS A 61 -1.23 -10.10 -13.48
CA HIS A 61 -2.03 -10.42 -12.31
C HIS A 61 -2.61 -11.84 -12.34
N GLU A 62 -2.31 -12.61 -13.39
CA GLU A 62 -2.64 -14.04 -13.46
C GLU A 62 -1.65 -14.83 -12.60
N HIS A 63 -1.99 -15.05 -11.35
CA HIS A 63 -1.24 -15.98 -10.52
C HIS A 63 -1.73 -17.40 -10.79
N ALA A 64 -0.80 -18.36 -10.85
CA ALA A 64 -1.18 -19.77 -10.87
C ALA A 64 -2.13 -20.05 -9.71
N ALA A 65 -3.16 -20.90 -9.94
CA ALA A 65 -4.11 -21.26 -8.90
C ALA A 65 -3.36 -21.60 -7.61
N PRO A 66 -3.67 -20.97 -6.49
CA PRO A 66 -2.92 -21.20 -5.27
C PRO A 66 -3.09 -22.67 -4.87
N GLY A 67 -1.96 -23.36 -4.70
CA GLY A 67 -1.95 -24.68 -4.11
C GLY A 67 -2.46 -24.67 -2.66
N PRO A 68 -2.68 -25.81 -2.05
CA PRO A 68 -3.10 -25.89 -0.66
C PRO A 68 -2.15 -25.10 0.24
N GLY A 69 -2.69 -24.31 1.16
CA GLY A 69 -1.90 -23.47 2.08
C GLY A 69 -1.46 -22.12 1.53
N ARG A 70 -1.98 -21.68 0.38
CA ARG A 70 -1.74 -20.36 -0.20
C ARG A 70 -3.04 -19.62 -0.46
N CYS A 71 -2.97 -18.30 -0.45
CA CYS A 71 -4.05 -17.44 -0.93
C CYS A 71 -3.50 -16.33 -1.81
N CYS A 72 -4.39 -15.73 -2.59
CA CYS A 72 -4.10 -14.61 -3.47
C CYS A 72 -5.30 -13.68 -3.56
N SER A 73 -5.05 -12.43 -3.94
CA SER A 73 -6.09 -11.44 -4.24
C SER A 73 -5.52 -10.34 -5.13
N ALA A 74 -6.39 -9.47 -5.60
CA ALA A 74 -6.05 -8.25 -6.30
C ALA A 74 -6.91 -7.09 -5.81
N VAL A 75 -6.31 -5.91 -5.68
CA VAL A 75 -6.96 -4.67 -5.28
C VAL A 75 -6.78 -3.64 -6.37
N VAL A 76 -7.86 -2.98 -6.74
CA VAL A 76 -7.88 -1.91 -7.74
C VAL A 76 -8.07 -0.56 -7.04
N GLN A 77 -7.33 0.46 -7.48
CA GLN A 77 -7.41 1.83 -7.00
C GLN A 77 -7.43 2.81 -8.17
N HIS A 78 -8.46 3.64 -8.21
CA HIS A 78 -8.52 4.79 -9.11
C HIS A 78 -7.82 5.99 -8.48
N VAL A 79 -7.03 6.71 -9.28
CA VAL A 79 -6.22 7.87 -8.86
C VAL A 79 -6.49 9.04 -9.79
N ALA A 80 -6.84 10.21 -9.24
CA ALA A 80 -7.08 11.43 -10.02
C ALA A 80 -5.75 12.15 -10.31
N ALA A 81 -4.83 11.45 -10.97
CA ALA A 81 -3.54 11.96 -11.42
C ALA A 81 -3.09 11.21 -12.68
N PRO A 82 -2.26 11.82 -13.56
CA PRO A 82 -1.68 11.14 -14.71
C PRO A 82 -0.83 9.93 -14.32
N ALA A 83 -0.79 8.89 -15.16
CA ALA A 83 -0.05 7.66 -14.92
C ALA A 83 1.45 7.92 -14.63
N ALA A 84 2.06 8.88 -15.31
CA ALA A 84 3.46 9.27 -15.06
C ALA A 84 3.70 9.78 -13.62
N ALA A 85 2.76 10.55 -13.05
CA ALA A 85 2.86 11.03 -11.68
C ALA A 85 2.73 9.86 -10.68
N VAL A 86 1.79 8.95 -10.91
CA VAL A 86 1.60 7.75 -10.07
C VAL A 86 2.83 6.84 -10.16
N TRP A 87 3.32 6.57 -11.38
CA TRP A 87 4.48 5.71 -11.61
C TRP A 87 5.75 6.29 -10.97
N SER A 88 5.94 7.60 -11.00
CA SER A 88 7.08 8.26 -10.36
C SER A 88 7.21 7.94 -8.86
N VAL A 89 6.10 7.64 -8.20
CA VAL A 89 6.06 7.23 -6.79
C VAL A 89 6.22 5.71 -6.66
N VAL A 90 5.48 4.91 -7.44
CA VAL A 90 5.47 3.45 -7.36
C VAL A 90 6.84 2.86 -7.67
N ARG A 91 7.52 3.34 -8.72
CA ARG A 91 8.81 2.82 -9.18
C ARG A 91 9.95 2.95 -8.17
N ARG A 92 9.79 3.81 -7.15
CA ARG A 92 10.83 4.04 -6.12
C ARG A 92 10.86 2.89 -5.11
N PHE A 93 11.45 1.76 -5.54
CA PHE A 93 11.64 0.60 -4.67
C PHE A 93 12.45 0.93 -3.41
N ASP A 94 13.34 1.92 -3.48
CA ASP A 94 14.16 2.44 -2.39
C ASP A 94 13.39 3.31 -1.37
N GLN A 95 12.20 3.81 -1.74
CA GLN A 95 11.42 4.76 -0.91
C GLN A 95 9.95 4.32 -0.70
N PRO A 96 9.67 3.09 -0.26
CA PRO A 96 8.30 2.60 -0.07
C PRO A 96 7.51 3.44 0.95
N GLN A 97 8.16 4.05 1.92
CA GLN A 97 7.53 4.90 2.94
C GLN A 97 6.89 6.18 2.36
N ALA A 98 7.17 6.51 1.09
CA ALA A 98 6.51 7.63 0.42
C ALA A 98 4.98 7.44 0.36
N TYR A 99 4.51 6.19 0.26
CA TYR A 99 3.07 5.87 0.24
C TYR A 99 2.68 4.66 1.09
N LYS A 100 3.60 3.73 1.39
CA LYS A 100 3.31 2.58 2.25
C LYS A 100 3.36 2.98 3.72
N ARG A 101 2.22 3.39 4.26
CA ARG A 101 2.08 3.98 5.61
C ARG A 101 2.56 3.09 6.75
N PHE A 102 2.58 1.78 6.53
CA PHE A 102 3.07 0.83 7.53
C PHE A 102 4.59 0.65 7.51
N VAL A 103 5.28 1.25 6.53
CA VAL A 103 6.74 1.25 6.46
C VAL A 103 7.29 2.46 7.20
N ARG A 104 8.08 2.19 8.25
CA ARG A 104 8.78 3.22 9.02
C ARG A 104 10.05 3.70 8.35
N SER A 105 10.83 2.78 7.79
CA SER A 105 12.08 3.07 7.10
C SER A 105 12.42 1.95 6.12
N CYS A 106 13.25 2.29 5.13
CA CYS A 106 13.77 1.38 4.11
C CYS A 106 15.29 1.57 4.00
N ALA A 107 16.02 0.48 3.86
CA ALA A 107 17.45 0.47 3.57
C ALA A 107 17.73 -0.55 2.46
N LEU A 108 18.50 -0.17 1.44
CA LEU A 108 19.01 -1.10 0.46
C LEU A 108 20.14 -1.92 1.09
N LEU A 109 20.03 -3.23 1.04
CA LEU A 109 21.06 -4.18 1.55
C LEU A 109 22.04 -4.58 0.46
N ALA A 110 21.56 -4.68 -0.79
CA ALA A 110 22.36 -5.04 -1.96
C ALA A 110 21.66 -4.52 -3.23
N GLY A 111 22.43 -4.24 -4.29
CA GLY A 111 21.94 -3.76 -5.57
C GLY A 111 21.92 -2.23 -5.65
N ASP A 112 21.46 -1.72 -6.78
CA ASP A 112 21.50 -0.30 -7.18
C ASP A 112 20.10 0.32 -7.40
N GLY A 113 19.04 -0.40 -7.07
CA GLY A 113 17.65 -0.03 -7.32
C GLY A 113 17.03 -0.73 -8.53
N GLY A 114 17.82 -1.45 -9.33
CA GLY A 114 17.35 -2.31 -10.43
C GLY A 114 16.86 -3.69 -9.96
N VAL A 115 16.41 -4.51 -10.92
CA VAL A 115 15.96 -5.90 -10.66
C VAL A 115 17.06 -6.69 -9.93
N GLY A 116 16.66 -7.45 -8.91
CA GLY A 116 17.58 -8.19 -8.03
C GLY A 116 17.98 -7.39 -6.78
N THR A 117 17.72 -6.08 -6.72
CA THR A 117 17.99 -5.27 -5.53
C THR A 117 17.26 -5.83 -4.31
N LEU A 118 17.99 -5.96 -3.20
CA LEU A 118 17.48 -6.38 -1.90
C LEU A 118 17.35 -5.17 -0.98
N ARG A 119 16.15 -4.98 -0.41
CA ARG A 119 15.90 -3.97 0.63
C ARG A 119 15.45 -4.62 1.94
N GLU A 120 15.69 -3.94 3.05
CA GLU A 120 15.04 -4.20 4.33
C GLU A 120 14.11 -3.04 4.65
N VAL A 121 12.85 -3.34 4.92
CA VAL A 121 11.87 -2.39 5.43
C VAL A 121 11.62 -2.69 6.91
N ARG A 122 11.51 -1.62 7.72
CA ARG A 122 11.07 -1.70 9.10
C ARG A 122 9.63 -1.23 9.19
N VAL A 123 8.84 -2.01 9.90
CA VAL A 123 7.40 -1.80 10.03
C VAL A 123 7.12 -0.92 11.25
N VAL A 124 6.06 -0.13 11.19
CA VAL A 124 5.57 0.64 12.34
C VAL A 124 5.09 -0.30 13.45
N SER A 125 5.14 0.16 14.70
CA SER A 125 4.67 -0.63 15.85
C SER A 125 3.16 -0.89 15.77
N GLY A 126 2.73 -2.01 16.35
CA GLY A 126 1.31 -2.41 16.42
C GLY A 126 0.86 -3.39 15.34
N LEU A 127 1.74 -3.77 14.40
CA LEU A 127 1.49 -4.85 13.46
C LEU A 127 2.23 -6.13 13.90
N PRO A 128 1.75 -7.31 13.46
CA PRO A 128 2.41 -8.60 13.75
C PRO A 128 3.65 -8.82 12.86
N ALA A 129 4.47 -7.79 12.71
CA ALA A 129 5.69 -7.77 11.92
C ALA A 129 6.63 -6.68 12.46
N ALA A 130 7.92 -6.93 12.49
CA ALA A 130 8.95 -5.93 12.83
C ALA A 130 9.72 -5.49 11.59
N SER A 131 10.02 -6.42 10.69
CA SER A 131 10.79 -6.15 9.47
C SER A 131 10.40 -7.11 8.33
N SER A 132 10.69 -6.69 7.11
CA SER A 132 10.61 -7.50 5.89
C SER A 132 11.86 -7.28 5.05
N ARG A 133 12.41 -8.36 4.49
CA ARG A 133 13.45 -8.31 3.44
C ARG A 133 12.80 -8.64 2.12
N GLU A 134 12.98 -7.77 1.16
CA GLU A 134 12.26 -7.82 -0.10
C GLU A 134 13.23 -7.70 -1.27
N ARG A 135 13.05 -8.55 -2.28
CA ARG A 135 13.82 -8.53 -3.50
C ARG A 135 12.95 -8.03 -4.65
N LEU A 136 13.48 -7.07 -5.42
CA LEU A 136 12.84 -6.56 -6.62
C LEU A 136 12.94 -7.62 -7.72
N GLU A 137 11.78 -8.06 -8.23
CA GLU A 137 11.68 -9.11 -9.24
C GLU A 137 11.46 -8.52 -10.65
N ILE A 138 10.64 -7.46 -10.75
CA ILE A 138 10.34 -6.75 -12.00
C ILE A 138 10.37 -5.25 -11.72
N LEU A 139 11.00 -4.51 -12.61
CA LEU A 139 10.88 -3.05 -12.72
C LEU A 139 10.89 -2.72 -14.21
N ASP A 140 9.70 -2.49 -14.76
CA ASP A 140 9.48 -2.17 -16.16
C ASP A 140 8.87 -0.78 -16.26
N ASP A 141 9.70 0.18 -16.68
CA ASP A 141 9.33 1.59 -16.81
C ASP A 141 8.45 1.84 -18.06
N GLU A 142 8.51 0.97 -19.07
CA GLU A 142 7.71 1.10 -20.30
C GLU A 142 6.26 0.65 -20.05
N SER A 143 6.10 -0.53 -19.43
CA SER A 143 4.79 -1.11 -19.12
C SER A 143 4.26 -0.70 -17.75
N HIS A 144 5.01 0.10 -16.98
CA HIS A 144 4.70 0.51 -15.61
C HIS A 144 4.37 -0.68 -14.68
N VAL A 145 5.27 -1.66 -14.63
CA VAL A 145 5.14 -2.87 -13.81
C VAL A 145 6.24 -2.92 -12.76
N LEU A 146 5.87 -3.09 -11.49
CA LEU A 146 6.78 -3.37 -10.39
C LEU A 146 6.33 -4.65 -9.68
N SER A 147 7.28 -5.57 -9.47
CA SER A 147 7.05 -6.78 -8.68
C SER A 147 8.18 -6.98 -7.68
N PHE A 148 7.82 -7.39 -6.48
CA PHE A 148 8.80 -7.78 -5.45
C PHE A 148 8.34 -9.02 -4.70
N ARG A 149 9.33 -9.74 -4.15
CA ARG A 149 9.12 -10.91 -3.30
C ARG A 149 9.70 -10.67 -1.91
N VAL A 150 8.97 -11.05 -0.89
CA VAL A 150 9.48 -11.14 0.47
C VAL A 150 10.35 -12.41 0.58
N VAL A 151 11.60 -12.21 0.97
CA VAL A 151 12.61 -13.28 1.06
C VAL A 151 13.12 -13.50 2.48
N GLY A 152 12.63 -12.73 3.45
CA GLY A 152 12.97 -12.88 4.86
C GLY A 152 12.49 -11.73 5.73
N GLY A 153 12.88 -11.71 7.00
CA GLY A 153 12.47 -10.72 7.99
C GLY A 153 11.65 -11.33 9.14
N GLU A 154 11.22 -10.48 10.05
CA GLU A 154 10.38 -10.85 11.21
C GLU A 154 8.91 -10.51 10.91
N HIS A 155 8.22 -11.42 10.21
CA HIS A 155 6.83 -11.28 9.78
C HIS A 155 6.16 -12.65 9.64
N ARG A 156 4.82 -12.63 9.49
CA ARG A 156 4.03 -13.86 9.30
C ARG A 156 3.71 -14.18 7.83
N LEU A 157 3.93 -13.25 6.90
CA LEU A 157 3.56 -13.39 5.49
C LEU A 157 4.72 -14.03 4.70
N GLN A 158 4.82 -15.35 4.75
CA GLN A 158 5.86 -16.11 4.05
C GLN A 158 5.56 -16.17 2.54
N ASN A 159 6.62 -16.17 1.73
CA ASN A 159 6.55 -16.26 0.27
C ASN A 159 5.63 -15.23 -0.41
N TYR A 160 5.46 -14.05 0.24
CA TYR A 160 4.67 -12.97 -0.32
C TYR A 160 5.30 -12.48 -1.62
N LEU A 161 4.52 -12.51 -2.68
CA LEU A 161 4.83 -11.93 -3.99
C LEU A 161 3.80 -10.85 -4.27
N SER A 162 4.24 -9.64 -4.61
CA SER A 162 3.39 -8.55 -5.04
C SER A 162 3.71 -8.18 -6.49
N VAL A 163 2.67 -7.86 -7.24
CA VAL A 163 2.77 -7.25 -8.57
C VAL A 163 1.88 -6.02 -8.57
N THR A 164 2.47 -4.88 -8.90
CA THR A 164 1.76 -3.59 -9.07
C THR A 164 1.87 -3.13 -10.52
N THR A 165 0.76 -2.78 -11.12
CA THR A 165 0.71 -2.17 -12.46
C THR A 165 -0.02 -0.83 -12.41
N VAL A 166 0.40 0.11 -13.28
CA VAL A 166 -0.13 1.47 -13.34
C VAL A 166 -0.53 1.78 -14.78
N HIS A 167 -1.82 2.06 -15.01
CA HIS A 167 -2.37 2.27 -16.34
C HIS A 167 -3.17 3.56 -16.41
N PRO A 168 -3.13 4.28 -17.56
CA PRO A 168 -4.07 5.36 -17.80
C PRO A 168 -5.52 4.88 -17.68
N SER A 169 -6.39 5.70 -17.09
CA SER A 169 -7.81 5.39 -17.03
C SER A 169 -8.42 5.34 -18.44
N PRO A 170 -9.21 4.32 -18.79
CA PRO A 170 -9.87 4.27 -20.10
C PRO A 170 -10.78 5.46 -20.40
N THR A 171 -11.36 6.07 -19.35
CA THR A 171 -12.31 7.19 -19.49
C THR A 171 -11.65 8.56 -19.41
N ALA A 172 -10.44 8.68 -18.86
CA ALA A 172 -9.73 9.94 -18.68
C ALA A 172 -8.20 9.72 -18.66
N PRO A 173 -7.60 9.28 -19.79
CA PRO A 173 -6.22 8.77 -19.81
C PRO A 173 -5.16 9.81 -19.44
N ASP A 174 -5.42 11.09 -19.69
CA ASP A 174 -4.47 12.18 -19.42
C ASP A 174 -4.52 12.69 -17.97
N SER A 175 -5.57 12.39 -17.23
CA SER A 175 -5.83 12.97 -15.90
C SER A 175 -6.15 11.96 -14.82
N ALA A 176 -6.38 10.71 -15.16
CA ALA A 176 -6.69 9.67 -14.19
C ALA A 176 -5.98 8.35 -14.51
N THR A 177 -5.76 7.56 -13.48
CA THR A 177 -4.99 6.32 -13.52
C THR A 177 -5.73 5.21 -12.79
N VAL A 178 -5.59 3.99 -13.29
CA VAL A 178 -5.98 2.76 -12.60
C VAL A 178 -4.71 2.07 -12.13
N VAL A 179 -4.62 1.81 -10.83
CA VAL A 179 -3.53 1.04 -10.21
C VAL A 179 -4.09 -0.29 -9.75
N VAL A 180 -3.42 -1.38 -10.09
CA VAL A 180 -3.75 -2.71 -9.59
C VAL A 180 -2.56 -3.27 -8.83
N GLU A 181 -2.79 -3.73 -7.61
CA GLU A 181 -1.82 -4.54 -6.88
C GLU A 181 -2.43 -5.91 -6.60
N SER A 182 -1.82 -6.96 -7.17
CA SER A 182 -2.13 -8.34 -6.85
C SER A 182 -1.03 -8.97 -6.02
N TYR A 183 -1.40 -10.00 -5.25
CA TYR A 183 -0.43 -10.73 -4.45
C TYR A 183 -0.74 -12.22 -4.36
N MET A 184 0.29 -12.98 -4.03
CA MET A 184 0.20 -14.37 -3.58
C MET A 184 1.02 -14.53 -2.30
N VAL A 185 0.50 -15.30 -1.33
CA VAL A 185 1.14 -15.48 -0.01
C VAL A 185 0.78 -16.83 0.58
N ASP A 186 1.69 -17.39 1.38
CA ASP A 186 1.38 -18.58 2.19
C ASP A 186 0.44 -18.19 3.35
N VAL A 187 -0.52 -19.07 3.64
CA VAL A 187 -1.44 -18.90 4.77
C VAL A 187 -0.68 -19.22 6.07
N PRO A 188 -0.54 -18.26 7.00
CA PRO A 188 0.17 -18.49 8.25
C PRO A 188 -0.49 -19.60 9.08
N PRO A 189 0.29 -20.39 9.85
CA PRO A 189 -0.27 -21.38 10.76
C PRO A 189 -1.31 -20.76 11.71
N GLY A 190 -2.46 -21.43 11.82
CA GLY A 190 -3.58 -20.99 12.66
C GLY A 190 -4.52 -19.96 12.00
N ASN A 191 -4.25 -19.53 10.78
CA ASN A 191 -5.15 -18.68 9.99
C ASN A 191 -5.85 -19.49 8.91
N THR A 192 -6.98 -18.98 8.43
CA THR A 192 -7.62 -19.46 7.19
C THR A 192 -7.12 -18.65 5.99
N PRO A 193 -7.30 -19.13 4.74
CA PRO A 193 -7.06 -18.33 3.54
C PRO A 193 -7.85 -17.02 3.53
N GLU A 194 -9.10 -17.04 4.04
CA GLU A 194 -9.96 -15.87 4.14
C GLU A 194 -9.40 -14.84 5.11
N ASP A 195 -9.02 -15.26 6.32
CA ASP A 195 -8.41 -14.38 7.32
C ASP A 195 -7.15 -13.70 6.76
N THR A 196 -6.32 -14.48 6.09
CA THR A 196 -5.08 -13.99 5.49
C THR A 196 -5.37 -12.99 4.40
N ARG A 197 -6.36 -13.26 3.53
CA ARG A 197 -6.76 -12.36 2.46
C ARG A 197 -7.32 -11.05 3.00
N VAL A 198 -8.26 -11.09 3.94
CA VAL A 198 -8.84 -9.89 4.56
C VAL A 198 -7.75 -9.01 5.17
N PHE A 199 -6.81 -9.61 5.88
CA PHE A 199 -5.69 -8.88 6.47
C PHE A 199 -4.80 -8.21 5.41
N VAL A 200 -4.38 -8.96 4.39
CA VAL A 200 -3.47 -8.43 3.34
C VAL A 200 -4.19 -7.41 2.47
N ASP A 201 -5.44 -7.67 2.05
CA ASP A 201 -6.26 -6.72 1.29
C ASP A 201 -6.40 -5.38 2.01
N THR A 202 -6.58 -5.41 3.33
CA THR A 202 -6.67 -4.17 4.14
C THR A 202 -5.37 -3.38 4.07
N ILE A 203 -4.22 -4.04 4.20
CA ILE A 203 -2.89 -3.39 4.08
C ILE A 203 -2.71 -2.80 2.68
N VAL A 204 -3.00 -3.57 1.62
CA VAL A 204 -2.84 -3.12 0.23
C VAL A 204 -3.76 -1.94 -0.06
N ARG A 205 -5.05 -1.98 0.34
CA ARG A 205 -5.99 -0.86 0.18
C ARG A 205 -5.49 0.40 0.86
N CYS A 206 -5.04 0.31 2.11
CA CYS A 206 -4.48 1.46 2.82
C CYS A 206 -3.26 2.06 2.09
N ASN A 207 -2.38 1.22 1.56
CA ASN A 207 -1.23 1.67 0.80
C ASN A 207 -1.65 2.35 -0.51
N LEU A 208 -2.57 1.77 -1.27
CA LEU A 208 -3.04 2.32 -2.54
C LEU A 208 -3.83 3.63 -2.36
N GLN A 209 -4.64 3.75 -1.32
CA GLN A 209 -5.30 5.02 -0.94
C GLN A 209 -4.27 6.11 -0.60
N SER A 210 -3.20 5.74 0.09
CA SER A 210 -2.11 6.66 0.39
C SER A 210 -1.32 7.05 -0.87
N LEU A 211 -1.12 6.09 -1.79
CA LEU A 211 -0.53 6.34 -3.11
C LEU A 211 -1.36 7.37 -3.89
N ALA A 212 -2.68 7.16 -3.96
CA ALA A 212 -3.60 8.09 -4.63
C ALA A 212 -3.43 9.50 -4.07
N THR A 213 -3.54 9.67 -2.74
CA THR A 213 -3.36 10.99 -2.08
C THR A 213 -2.00 11.61 -2.37
N THR A 214 -0.94 10.80 -2.45
CA THR A 214 0.44 11.29 -2.69
C THR A 214 0.60 11.75 -4.14
N ALA A 215 0.15 10.93 -5.11
CA ALA A 215 0.27 11.24 -6.53
C ALA A 215 -0.60 12.44 -6.95
N GLU A 216 -1.82 12.55 -6.42
CA GLU A 216 -2.72 13.68 -6.65
C GLU A 216 -2.12 15.01 -6.16
N LYS A 217 -1.45 15.00 -4.99
CA LYS A 217 -0.73 16.18 -4.50
C LYS A 217 0.45 16.54 -5.39
N LEU A 218 1.22 15.55 -5.88
CA LEU A 218 2.33 15.79 -6.80
C LEU A 218 1.84 16.39 -8.12
N ALA A 219 0.78 15.86 -8.69
CA ALA A 219 0.18 16.37 -9.92
C ALA A 219 -0.31 17.82 -9.76
N ALA A 220 -0.94 18.16 -8.63
CA ALA A 220 -1.43 19.51 -8.36
C ALA A 220 -0.32 20.57 -8.19
N VAL A 221 0.90 20.18 -7.85
CA VAL A 221 2.06 21.10 -7.72
C VAL A 221 2.76 21.31 -9.06
N SER A 222 2.57 20.38 -10.01
CA SER A 222 3.22 20.40 -11.33
C SER A 222 2.40 21.13 -12.41
N THR A 223 1.19 21.59 -12.06
CA THR A 223 0.28 22.38 -12.91
C THR A 223 0.39 23.86 -12.57
#